data_9bfecb79ac37f87e0139650881f2e302
#
_entry.id   9bfecb79ac37f87e0139650881f2e302
#
_cell.length_a   1.000
_cell.length_b   1.000
_cell.length_c   1.000
_cell.angle_alpha   90.00
_cell.angle_beta   90.00
_cell.angle_gamma   90.00
#
_symmetry.space_group_name_H-M   'P 1'
#
loop_
_entity.id
_entity.type
_entity.pdbx_description
1 polymer ?
#
loop_
_entity_poly.entity_id
_entity_poly.type
_entity_poly.pdbx_seq_one_letter_code
_entity_poly.pdbx_strand_id
1 'polypeptide(L)'
;MIVVGIDPGIARVGYGVLDKTGRFPTPLTYGCIETKSSLSQSQRLREVYERISQVLDEYNPACVAIEQLFFSRNTTSAMQVSEARGVLLLAVEQRDIVIAEYTPNQIKQAVTGSGRADKHQVQEMMRRLLRLQEIPRPDDAADGLAVALCHINMMR
;
A
#
# COMPACT_ATOMS: atom_id res chain seq x y z
N MET A 1 11.16 13.53 2.03
CA MET A 1 9.72 13.33 2.26
C MET A 1 9.42 11.84 2.20
N ILE A 2 8.89 11.30 3.28
CA ILE A 2 8.54 9.88 3.36
C ILE A 2 7.07 9.70 3.00
N VAL A 3 6.79 8.70 2.17
CA VAL A 3 5.44 8.28 1.75
C VAL A 3 5.27 6.80 2.05
N VAL A 4 4.17 6.45 2.68
CA VAL A 4 3.75 5.06 2.87
C VAL A 4 2.65 4.76 1.86
N GLY A 5 2.79 3.68 1.10
CA GLY A 5 1.75 3.14 0.23
C GLY A 5 1.14 1.90 0.84
N ILE A 6 -0.17 1.77 0.76
CA ILE A 6 -0.93 0.66 1.32
C ILE A 6 -1.86 0.06 0.27
N ASP A 7 -1.79 -1.25 0.11
CA ASP A 7 -2.75 -2.06 -0.61
C ASP A 7 -3.61 -2.83 0.42
N PRO A 8 -4.87 -2.39 0.65
CA PRO A 8 -5.72 -2.95 1.71
C PRO A 8 -6.18 -4.37 1.42
N GLY A 9 -6.20 -5.20 2.46
CA GLY A 9 -6.77 -6.53 2.48
C GLY A 9 -7.11 -6.93 3.90
N ILE A 10 -7.60 -8.14 4.11
CA ILE A 10 -7.81 -8.69 5.46
C ILE A 10 -6.82 -9.81 5.76
N ALA A 11 -6.64 -10.77 4.87
CA ALA A 11 -5.64 -11.82 5.02
C ALA A 11 -4.23 -11.25 4.86
N ARG A 12 -4.08 -10.28 3.96
CA ARG A 12 -2.82 -9.62 3.64
C ARG A 12 -3.04 -8.14 3.36
N VAL A 13 -2.26 -7.30 4.03
CA VAL A 13 -2.17 -5.87 3.75
C VAL A 13 -0.75 -5.58 3.29
N GLY A 14 -0.61 -5.23 2.01
CA GLY A 14 0.68 -4.82 1.47
C GLY A 14 1.03 -3.39 1.87
N TYR A 15 2.27 -3.14 2.21
CA TYR A 15 2.75 -1.78 2.44
C TYR A 15 4.17 -1.58 1.90
N GLY A 16 4.46 -0.35 1.52
CA GLY A 16 5.78 0.07 1.12
C GLY A 16 6.08 1.49 1.57
N VAL A 17 7.30 1.72 2.02
CA VAL A 17 7.75 3.04 2.52
C VAL A 17 8.85 3.55 1.61
N LEU A 18 8.60 4.70 0.98
CA LEU A 18 9.54 5.36 0.08
C LEU A 18 9.98 6.70 0.63
N ASP A 19 11.27 6.99 0.51
CA ASP A 19 11.81 8.33 0.74
C ASP A 19 12.05 9.05 -0.60
N LYS A 20 11.49 10.26 -0.72
CA LYS A 20 11.63 11.16 -1.87
C LYS A 20 12.53 12.36 -1.55
N THR A 21 13.55 12.17 -0.75
CA THR A 21 14.52 13.26 -0.46
C THR A 21 15.47 13.49 -1.62
N GLY A 22 15.88 12.43 -2.30
CA GLY A 22 16.78 12.47 -3.44
C GLY A 22 16.09 12.65 -4.80
N ARG A 23 16.92 12.60 -5.86
CA ARG A 23 16.42 12.64 -7.25
C ARG A 23 15.47 11.50 -7.58
N PHE A 24 15.71 10.34 -7.01
CA PHE A 24 14.90 9.13 -7.21
C PHE A 24 14.35 8.65 -5.87
N PRO A 25 13.10 8.12 -5.86
CA PRO A 25 12.56 7.54 -4.64
C PRO A 25 13.38 6.31 -4.22
N THR A 26 13.63 6.21 -2.92
CA THR A 26 14.41 5.11 -2.32
C THR A 26 13.52 4.31 -1.38
N PRO A 27 13.40 2.99 -1.53
CA PRO A 27 12.66 2.17 -0.60
C PRO A 27 13.38 2.07 0.74
N LEU A 28 12.68 2.42 1.83
CA LEU A 28 13.17 2.28 3.19
C LEU A 28 12.81 0.93 3.77
N THR A 29 11.58 0.50 3.54
CA THR A 29 11.08 -0.83 3.90
C THR A 29 9.83 -1.16 3.08
N TYR A 30 9.48 -2.42 3.05
CA TYR A 30 8.23 -2.92 2.48
C TYR A 30 7.91 -4.27 3.09
N GLY A 31 6.64 -4.64 3.10
CA GLY A 31 6.22 -5.90 3.66
C GLY A 31 4.74 -6.16 3.50
N CYS A 32 4.31 -7.19 4.18
CA CYS A 32 2.93 -7.63 4.19
C CYS A 32 2.49 -7.92 5.63
N ILE A 33 1.36 -7.35 6.03
CA ILE A 33 0.69 -7.69 7.28
C ILE A 33 -0.20 -8.88 6.99
N GLU A 34 0.14 -10.04 7.54
CA GLU A 34 -0.64 -11.25 7.40
C GLU A 34 -1.44 -11.52 8.66
N THR A 35 -2.73 -11.84 8.50
CA THR A 35 -3.60 -12.24 9.60
C THR A 35 -4.13 -13.65 9.35
N LYS A 36 -4.16 -14.46 10.42
CA LYS A 36 -4.58 -15.87 10.32
C LYS A 36 -6.10 -15.98 10.15
N SER A 37 -6.55 -16.86 9.26
CA SER A 37 -7.97 -17.14 9.03
C SER A 37 -8.67 -17.77 10.24
N SER A 38 -7.90 -18.37 11.16
CA SER A 38 -8.41 -18.94 12.43
C SER A 38 -8.84 -17.88 13.45
N LEU A 39 -8.41 -16.63 13.29
CA LEU A 39 -8.80 -15.52 14.14
C LEU A 39 -10.18 -14.99 13.76
N SER A 40 -10.89 -14.43 14.76
CA SER A 40 -12.12 -13.68 14.48
C SER A 40 -11.81 -12.43 13.65
N GLN A 41 -12.82 -11.88 12.96
CA GLN A 41 -12.64 -10.65 12.18
C GLN A 41 -12.13 -9.50 13.05
N SER A 42 -12.67 -9.32 14.25
CA SER A 42 -12.22 -8.28 15.18
C SER A 42 -10.77 -8.44 15.61
N GLN A 43 -10.32 -9.67 15.86
CA GLN A 43 -8.92 -9.96 16.17
C GLN A 43 -7.99 -9.65 14.99
N ARG A 44 -8.41 -9.99 13.77
CA ARG A 44 -7.66 -9.67 12.56
C ARG A 44 -7.54 -8.16 12.35
N LEU A 45 -8.63 -7.42 12.54
CA LEU A 45 -8.64 -5.95 12.46
C LEU A 45 -7.70 -5.33 13.49
N ARG A 46 -7.67 -5.86 14.71
CA ARG A 46 -6.72 -5.42 15.75
C ARG A 46 -5.26 -5.62 15.32
N GLU A 47 -4.93 -6.78 14.76
CA GLU A 47 -3.56 -7.04 14.26
C GLU A 47 -3.19 -6.07 13.14
N VAL A 48 -4.09 -5.82 12.21
CA VAL A 48 -3.87 -4.83 11.13
C VAL A 48 -3.60 -3.45 11.73
N TYR A 49 -4.43 -3.01 12.67
CA TYR A 49 -4.28 -1.72 13.33
C TYR A 49 -2.92 -1.59 14.05
N GLU A 50 -2.58 -2.58 14.86
CA GLU A 50 -1.34 -2.56 15.65
C GLU A 50 -0.09 -2.53 14.76
N ARG A 51 -0.07 -3.37 13.73
CA ARG A 51 1.09 -3.49 12.86
C ARG A 51 1.28 -2.29 11.92
N ILE A 52 0.21 -1.77 11.34
CA ILE A 52 0.33 -0.55 10.53
C ILE A 52 0.71 0.66 11.41
N SER A 53 0.19 0.73 12.62
CA SER A 53 0.54 1.77 13.58
C SER A 53 2.03 1.78 13.88
N GLN A 54 2.66 0.62 14.03
CA GLN A 54 4.12 0.52 14.21
C GLN A 54 4.88 1.10 13.02
N VAL A 55 4.46 0.81 11.80
CA VAL A 55 5.08 1.36 10.58
C VAL A 55 4.95 2.88 10.54
N LEU A 56 3.76 3.40 10.84
CA LEU A 56 3.50 4.84 10.83
C LEU A 56 4.31 5.57 11.90
N ASP A 57 4.43 4.99 13.09
CA ASP A 57 5.20 5.58 14.19
C ASP A 57 6.71 5.54 13.93
N GLU A 58 7.21 4.47 13.32
CA GLU A 58 8.63 4.32 13.00
C GLU A 58 9.08 5.29 11.91
N TYR A 59 8.29 5.44 10.83
CA TYR A 59 8.71 6.22 9.67
C TYR A 59 8.16 7.65 9.64
N ASN A 60 7.15 7.95 10.42
CA ASN A 60 6.50 9.27 10.50
C ASN A 60 6.29 9.91 9.12
N PRO A 61 5.51 9.28 8.21
CA PRO A 61 5.38 9.74 6.84
C PRO A 61 4.64 11.07 6.73
N ALA A 62 4.98 11.85 5.72
CA ALA A 62 4.25 13.08 5.37
C ALA A 62 2.89 12.78 4.73
N CYS A 63 2.77 11.62 4.06
CA CYS A 63 1.53 11.19 3.42
C CYS A 63 1.43 9.66 3.41
N VAL A 64 0.21 9.16 3.56
CA VAL A 64 -0.13 7.76 3.29
C VAL A 64 -0.99 7.71 2.03
N ALA A 65 -0.52 7.00 1.03
CA ALA A 65 -1.27 6.70 -0.18
C ALA A 65 -1.94 5.34 -0.03
N ILE A 66 -3.22 5.24 -0.33
CA ILE A 66 -3.98 4.01 -0.18
C ILE A 66 -4.74 3.68 -1.46
N GLU A 67 -4.73 2.41 -1.86
CA GLU A 67 -5.50 1.96 -3.00
C GLU A 67 -6.99 1.93 -2.68
N GLN A 68 -7.81 2.45 -3.59
CA GLN A 68 -9.25 2.39 -3.49
C GLN A 68 -9.77 0.98 -3.75
N LEU A 69 -10.80 0.59 -3.01
CA LEU A 69 -11.49 -0.67 -3.22
C LEU A 69 -12.49 -0.56 -4.37
N PHE A 70 -12.46 -1.58 -5.25
CA PHE A 70 -13.53 -1.84 -6.20
C PHE A 70 -14.21 -3.13 -5.82
N PHE A 71 -15.54 -3.06 -5.62
CA PHE A 71 -16.32 -4.23 -5.26
C PHE A 71 -16.37 -5.22 -6.42
N SER A 72 -15.83 -6.41 -6.17
CA SER A 72 -15.97 -7.56 -7.04
C SER A 72 -17.23 -8.37 -6.63
N ARG A 73 -17.47 -9.50 -7.31
CA ARG A 73 -18.65 -10.37 -7.08
C ARG A 73 -18.73 -10.98 -5.68
N ASN A 74 -17.64 -11.04 -4.92
CA ASN A 74 -17.64 -11.63 -3.58
C ASN A 74 -17.87 -10.53 -2.52
N THR A 75 -19.13 -10.37 -2.13
CA THR A 75 -19.56 -9.36 -1.16
C THR A 75 -19.00 -9.57 0.24
N THR A 76 -18.82 -10.83 0.69
CA THR A 76 -18.28 -11.14 2.02
C THR A 76 -16.83 -10.69 2.15
N SER A 77 -15.97 -11.02 1.20
CA SER A 77 -14.59 -10.55 1.16
C SER A 77 -14.50 -9.03 1.02
N ALA A 78 -15.38 -8.43 0.20
CA ALA A 78 -15.43 -6.98 0.03
C ALA A 78 -15.76 -6.27 1.34
N MET A 79 -16.70 -6.78 2.14
CA MET A 79 -17.03 -6.24 3.45
C MET A 79 -15.86 -6.34 4.42
N GLN A 80 -15.22 -7.48 4.52
CA GLN A 80 -14.05 -7.69 5.37
C GLN A 80 -12.89 -6.77 5.01
N VAL A 81 -12.62 -6.60 3.71
CA VAL A 81 -11.58 -5.68 3.21
C VAL A 81 -11.96 -4.23 3.49
N SER A 82 -13.23 -3.86 3.34
CA SER A 82 -13.73 -2.52 3.70
C SER A 82 -13.52 -2.22 5.18
N GLU A 83 -13.76 -3.17 6.06
CA GLU A 83 -13.52 -3.02 7.49
C GLU A 83 -12.03 -2.82 7.78
N ALA A 84 -11.16 -3.60 7.16
CA ALA A 84 -9.72 -3.45 7.27
C ALA A 84 -9.26 -2.08 6.75
N ARG A 85 -9.82 -1.62 5.63
CA ARG A 85 -9.54 -0.30 5.09
C ARG A 85 -9.94 0.81 6.05
N GLY A 86 -11.10 0.69 6.69
CA GLY A 86 -11.54 1.65 7.72
C GLY A 86 -10.58 1.72 8.90
N VAL A 87 -10.07 0.59 9.35
CA VAL A 87 -9.05 0.51 10.41
C VAL A 87 -7.74 1.19 9.99
N LEU A 88 -7.29 0.97 8.76
CA LEU A 88 -6.10 1.61 8.19
C LEU A 88 -6.27 3.14 8.13
N LEU A 89 -7.41 3.61 7.62
CA LEU A 89 -7.73 5.04 7.57
C LEU A 89 -7.73 5.67 8.97
N LEU A 90 -8.32 4.98 9.95
CA LEU A 90 -8.36 5.46 11.33
C LEU A 90 -6.94 5.58 11.92
N ALA A 91 -6.09 4.59 11.71
CA ALA A 91 -4.71 4.60 12.20
C ALA A 91 -3.92 5.81 11.65
N VAL A 92 -4.15 6.15 10.38
CA VAL A 92 -3.51 7.30 9.71
C VAL A 92 -4.07 8.62 10.25
N GLU A 93 -5.41 8.75 10.34
CA GLU A 93 -6.09 9.95 10.80
C GLU A 93 -5.74 10.31 12.25
N GLN A 94 -5.60 9.31 13.12
CA GLN A 94 -5.19 9.52 14.52
C GLN A 94 -3.80 10.15 14.68
N ARG A 95 -3.00 10.16 13.61
CA ARG A 95 -1.65 10.74 13.56
C ARG A 95 -1.59 12.04 12.78
N ASP A 96 -2.75 12.57 12.37
CA ASP A 96 -2.85 13.78 11.54
C ASP A 96 -2.01 13.71 10.25
N ILE A 97 -1.86 12.49 9.69
CA ILE A 97 -1.12 12.26 8.45
C ILE A 97 -2.06 12.44 7.25
N VAL A 98 -1.59 13.13 6.22
CA VAL A 98 -2.36 13.33 4.98
C VAL A 98 -2.62 11.99 4.28
N ILE A 99 -3.87 11.78 3.84
CA ILE A 99 -4.29 10.59 3.10
C ILE A 99 -4.52 10.95 1.63
N ALA A 100 -3.94 10.19 0.73
CA ALA A 100 -4.20 10.24 -0.71
C ALA A 100 -4.73 8.89 -1.20
N GLU A 101 -5.75 8.91 -2.05
CA GLU A 101 -6.39 7.70 -2.56
C GLU A 101 -6.23 7.57 -4.06
N TYR A 102 -5.93 6.36 -4.53
CA TYR A 102 -5.71 6.06 -5.94
C TYR A 102 -6.45 4.82 -6.38
N THR A 103 -7.04 4.86 -7.58
CA THR A 103 -7.63 3.68 -8.22
C THR A 103 -6.55 2.74 -8.72
N PRO A 104 -6.85 1.44 -8.91
CA PRO A 104 -5.92 0.50 -9.56
C PRO A 104 -5.40 0.98 -10.91
N ASN A 105 -6.27 1.61 -11.71
CA ASN A 105 -5.87 2.16 -13.01
C ASN A 105 -4.89 3.33 -12.88
N GLN A 106 -5.12 4.23 -11.93
CA GLN A 106 -4.20 5.33 -11.66
C GLN A 106 -2.82 4.83 -11.24
N ILE A 107 -2.77 3.78 -10.40
CA ILE A 107 -1.51 3.17 -9.97
C ILE A 107 -0.77 2.58 -11.16
N LYS A 108 -1.42 1.78 -11.99
CA LYS A 108 -0.84 1.21 -13.20
C LYS A 108 -0.32 2.29 -14.15
N GLN A 109 -1.12 3.30 -14.40
CA GLN A 109 -0.77 4.44 -15.27
C GLN A 109 0.44 5.20 -14.74
N ALA A 110 0.47 5.48 -13.44
CA ALA A 110 1.56 6.24 -12.82
C ALA A 110 2.88 5.50 -12.82
N VAL A 111 2.86 4.16 -12.70
CA VAL A 111 4.06 3.32 -12.66
C VAL A 111 4.54 2.96 -14.06
N THR A 112 3.64 2.59 -14.98
CA THR A 112 4.00 2.03 -16.29
C THR A 112 3.74 2.97 -17.48
N GLY A 113 2.96 4.02 -17.29
CA GLY A 113 2.44 4.86 -18.38
C GLY A 113 1.20 4.27 -19.06
N SER A 114 0.69 3.11 -18.62
CA SER A 114 -0.49 2.45 -19.19
C SER A 114 -1.40 1.85 -18.11
N GLY A 115 -2.67 2.25 -18.08
CA GLY A 115 -3.68 1.65 -17.20
C GLY A 115 -4.04 0.20 -17.55
N ARG A 116 -3.58 -0.32 -18.68
CA ARG A 116 -3.78 -1.69 -19.17
C ARG A 116 -2.60 -2.63 -18.87
N ALA A 117 -1.56 -2.15 -18.19
CA ALA A 117 -0.41 -2.97 -17.83
C ALA A 117 -0.85 -4.16 -16.97
N ASP A 118 -0.28 -5.33 -17.23
CA ASP A 118 -0.46 -6.50 -16.38
C ASP A 118 0.40 -6.40 -15.10
N LYS A 119 0.16 -7.30 -14.16
CA LYS A 119 0.87 -7.33 -12.88
C LYS A 119 2.39 -7.43 -13.03
N HIS A 120 2.86 -8.28 -13.94
CA HIS A 120 4.29 -8.46 -14.18
C HIS A 120 4.94 -7.18 -14.73
N GLN A 121 4.27 -6.49 -15.65
CA GLN A 121 4.74 -5.22 -16.20
C GLN A 121 4.86 -4.15 -15.12
N VAL A 122 3.87 -4.06 -14.22
CA VAL A 122 3.90 -3.12 -13.08
C VAL A 122 5.08 -3.44 -12.16
N GLN A 123 5.25 -4.70 -11.80
CA GLN A 123 6.33 -5.15 -10.90
C GLN A 123 7.72 -4.88 -11.50
N GLU A 124 7.91 -5.19 -12.78
CA GLU A 124 9.20 -4.98 -13.45
C GLU A 124 9.52 -3.49 -13.61
N MET A 125 8.53 -2.66 -13.95
CA MET A 125 8.74 -1.22 -14.05
C MET A 125 9.07 -0.62 -12.67
N MET A 126 8.35 -1.05 -11.64
CA MET A 126 8.62 -0.61 -10.27
C MET A 126 10.03 -1.01 -9.83
N ARG A 127 10.47 -2.26 -10.12
CA ARG A 127 11.83 -2.71 -9.83
C ARG A 127 12.87 -1.78 -10.44
N ARG A 128 12.67 -1.39 -11.72
CA ARG A 128 13.58 -0.47 -12.44
C ARG A 128 13.58 0.93 -11.85
N LEU A 129 12.38 1.48 -11.60
CA LEU A 129 12.24 2.85 -11.07
C LEU A 129 12.83 2.99 -9.65
N LEU A 130 12.70 1.96 -8.84
CA LEU A 130 13.26 1.92 -7.48
C LEU A 130 14.68 1.34 -7.42
N ARG A 131 15.24 0.93 -8.58
CA ARG A 131 16.59 0.37 -8.70
C ARG A 131 16.82 -0.85 -7.81
N LEU A 132 15.80 -1.70 -7.70
CA LEU A 132 15.87 -2.94 -6.93
C LEU A 132 16.56 -4.03 -7.76
N GLN A 133 17.28 -4.92 -7.09
CA GLN A 133 17.93 -6.07 -7.74
C GLN A 133 16.89 -7.08 -8.23
N GLU A 134 15.83 -7.28 -7.46
CA GLU A 134 14.74 -8.22 -7.76
C GLU A 134 13.38 -7.62 -7.42
N ILE A 135 12.30 -8.24 -7.92
CA ILE A 135 10.93 -7.85 -7.61
C ILE A 135 10.66 -8.14 -6.12
N PRO A 136 10.15 -7.16 -5.34
CA PRO A 136 9.83 -7.37 -3.94
C PRO A 136 8.81 -8.49 -3.73
N ARG A 137 9.02 -9.26 -2.69
CA ARG A 137 8.12 -10.34 -2.29
C ARG A 137 7.68 -10.16 -0.83
N PRO A 138 6.48 -10.62 -0.46
CA PRO A 138 5.44 -11.15 -1.35
C PRO A 138 4.85 -10.09 -2.29
N ASP A 139 4.02 -10.51 -3.24
CA ASP A 139 3.38 -9.61 -4.22
C ASP A 139 2.68 -8.41 -3.58
N ASP A 140 2.04 -8.60 -2.43
CA ASP A 140 1.35 -7.53 -1.69
C ASP A 140 2.31 -6.41 -1.27
N ALA A 141 3.55 -6.73 -0.92
CA ALA A 141 4.58 -5.73 -0.61
C ALA A 141 4.93 -4.89 -1.86
N ALA A 142 5.05 -5.56 -3.01
CA ALA A 142 5.25 -4.87 -4.29
C ALA A 142 4.07 -3.95 -4.62
N ASP A 143 2.84 -4.38 -4.37
CA ASP A 143 1.64 -3.58 -4.56
C ASP A 143 1.65 -2.34 -3.65
N GLY A 144 2.03 -2.48 -2.39
CA GLY A 144 2.20 -1.35 -1.47
C GLY A 144 3.23 -0.32 -1.94
N LEU A 145 4.37 -0.79 -2.43
CA LEU A 145 5.39 0.09 -3.03
C LEU A 145 4.88 0.81 -4.28
N ALA A 146 4.09 0.13 -5.11
CA ALA A 146 3.50 0.72 -6.32
C ALA A 146 2.53 1.86 -5.97
N VAL A 147 1.75 1.72 -4.90
CA VAL A 147 0.85 2.77 -4.39
C VAL A 147 1.65 4.00 -3.93
N ALA A 148 2.72 3.80 -3.16
CA ALA A 148 3.60 4.89 -2.72
C ALA A 148 4.25 5.61 -3.91
N LEU A 149 4.74 4.84 -4.89
CA LEU A 149 5.36 5.39 -6.11
C LEU A 149 4.36 6.16 -6.96
N CYS A 150 3.11 5.67 -7.06
CA CYS A 150 2.03 6.39 -7.72
C CYS A 150 1.86 7.79 -7.12
N HIS A 151 1.77 7.90 -5.81
CA HIS A 151 1.65 9.20 -5.13
C HIS A 151 2.80 10.13 -5.47
N ILE A 152 4.04 9.64 -5.36
CA ILE A 152 5.24 10.43 -5.67
C ILE A 152 5.23 10.93 -7.12
N ASN A 153 4.78 10.11 -8.07
CA ASN A 153 4.71 10.49 -9.48
C ASN A 153 3.58 11.49 -9.78
N MET A 154 2.46 11.40 -9.05
CA MET A 154 1.33 12.31 -9.20
C MET A 154 1.58 13.70 -8.60
N MET A 155 2.54 13.83 -7.71
CA MET A 155 2.93 15.11 -7.10
C MET A 155 3.84 15.98 -7.98
N ARG A 156 4.23 15.51 -9.15
CA ARG A 156 5.12 16.21 -10.10
C ARG A 156 4.40 17.25 -10.92
#